data_93c38067bdbf18c4694b0827c571b61f
#
_entry.id   93c38067bdbf18c4694b0827c571b61f
#
_cell.length_a   1.000
_cell.length_b   1.000
_cell.length_c   1.000
_cell.angle_alpha   90.00
_cell.angle_beta   90.00
_cell.angle_gamma   90.00
#
_symmetry.space_group_name_H-M   'P 1'
#
loop_
_entity.id
_entity.type
_entity.pdbx_description
1 polymer ?
#
loop_
_entity_poly.entity_id
_entity_poly.type
_entity_poly.pdbx_seq_one_letter_code
_entity_poly.pdbx_strand_id
1 'polypeptide(L)'
;MAAYRREVDMVAGHFKGYQVEHIDRRKNEAADALSRLGSQRKPVPPNTFLDILHNPSVKLPTEADLAVPDPEAQLVAALNVVPDWTIPYLAYMNRGELPNDQVLARQIVRRSKSMVIHNGELHRCSVSGVFQRCVSPEEGQAILREIHEGDCGHHAGSKSLVAKAFRHGFYWLTAHADAEDLVKRCDACQKISRR
;
A
#
# COMPACT_ATOMS: atom_id res chain seq x y z
N MET A 1 19.40 -5.33 16.25
CA MET A 1 19.62 -6.52 15.38
C MET A 1 18.54 -7.59 15.58
N ALA A 2 18.16 -7.99 16.80
CA ALA A 2 17.15 -9.03 17.06
C ALA A 2 15.74 -8.68 16.51
N ALA A 3 15.34 -7.40 16.54
CA ALA A 3 14.05 -6.95 16.01
C ALA A 3 13.96 -7.13 14.48
N TYR A 4 15.00 -6.73 13.76
CA TYR A 4 15.05 -6.91 12.31
C TYR A 4 15.05 -8.39 11.90
N ARG A 5 15.72 -9.25 12.65
CA ARG A 5 15.71 -10.69 12.39
C ARG A 5 14.30 -11.26 12.52
N ARG A 6 13.55 -10.88 13.55
CA ARG A 6 12.14 -11.30 13.71
C ARG A 6 11.25 -10.87 12.54
N GLU A 7 11.42 -9.63 12.05
CA GLU A 7 10.67 -9.15 10.88
C GLU A 7 11.03 -9.94 9.62
N VAL A 8 12.31 -10.25 9.41
CA VAL A 8 12.74 -11.10 8.31
C VAL A 8 12.14 -12.49 8.43
N ASP A 9 12.14 -13.09 9.61
CA ASP A 9 11.58 -14.43 9.83
C ASP A 9 10.04 -14.43 9.62
N MET A 10 9.34 -13.37 10.03
CA MET A 10 7.90 -13.22 9.75
C MET A 10 7.62 -13.12 8.25
N VAL A 11 8.34 -12.25 7.55
CA VAL A 11 8.18 -12.09 6.09
C VAL A 11 8.55 -13.39 5.37
N ALA A 12 9.59 -14.06 5.81
CA ALA A 12 10.08 -15.31 5.24
C ALA A 12 9.04 -16.44 5.36
N GLY A 13 8.25 -16.46 6.42
CA GLY A 13 7.16 -17.43 6.62
C GLY A 13 6.07 -17.40 5.54
N HIS A 14 5.98 -16.32 4.76
CA HIS A 14 5.03 -16.19 3.65
C HIS A 14 5.51 -16.82 2.33
N PHE A 15 6.76 -17.24 2.26
CA PHE A 15 7.34 -17.85 1.07
C PHE A 15 7.51 -19.37 1.25
N LYS A 16 7.33 -20.13 0.18
CA LYS A 16 7.55 -21.59 0.19
C LYS A 16 9.02 -21.99 0.38
N GLY A 17 9.91 -21.02 0.28
CA GLY A 17 11.34 -21.13 0.53
C GLY A 17 12.02 -19.80 0.26
N TYR A 18 13.07 -19.51 0.99
CA TYR A 18 13.90 -18.32 0.78
C TYR A 18 15.36 -18.68 1.08
N GLN A 19 16.25 -17.94 0.47
CA GLN A 19 17.69 -18.06 0.70
C GLN A 19 18.23 -16.70 1.11
N VAL A 20 18.98 -16.68 2.21
CA VAL A 20 19.68 -15.47 2.67
C VAL A 20 21.17 -15.67 2.39
N GLU A 21 21.71 -14.81 1.54
CA GLU A 21 23.12 -14.81 1.21
C GLU A 21 23.84 -13.60 1.82
N HIS A 22 25.05 -13.85 2.30
CA HIS A 22 25.92 -12.76 2.74
C HIS A 22 26.50 -12.06 1.50
N ILE A 23 26.22 -10.76 1.37
CA ILE A 23 26.80 -9.91 0.32
C ILE A 23 28.00 -9.16 0.89
N ASP A 24 29.17 -9.36 0.27
CA ASP A 24 30.37 -8.59 0.61
C ASP A 24 30.08 -7.09 0.45
N ARG A 25 30.60 -6.28 1.39
CA ARG A 25 30.43 -4.83 1.40
C ARG A 25 30.79 -4.17 0.06
N ARG A 26 31.82 -4.68 -0.62
CA ARG A 26 32.26 -4.18 -1.93
C ARG A 26 31.22 -4.40 -3.04
N LYS A 27 30.32 -5.35 -2.88
CA LYS A 27 29.25 -5.65 -3.83
C LYS A 27 27.92 -4.97 -3.46
N ASN A 28 27.86 -4.28 -2.31
CA ASN A 28 26.67 -3.62 -1.80
C ASN A 28 26.85 -2.09 -1.74
N GLU A 29 27.43 -1.51 -2.77
CA GLU A 29 27.74 -0.07 -2.85
C GLU A 29 26.51 0.82 -2.71
N ALA A 30 25.35 0.41 -3.24
CA ALA A 30 24.12 1.19 -3.17
C ALA A 30 23.63 1.35 -1.72
N ALA A 31 23.62 0.28 -0.94
CA ALA A 31 23.22 0.34 0.47
C ALA A 31 24.26 1.10 1.32
N ASP A 32 25.55 0.96 1.01
CA ASP A 32 26.60 1.72 1.71
C ASP A 32 26.50 3.22 1.39
N ALA A 33 26.20 3.59 0.15
CA ALA A 33 25.97 4.97 -0.27
C ALA A 33 24.77 5.59 0.45
N LEU A 34 23.64 4.88 0.52
CA LEU A 34 22.44 5.31 1.25
C LEU A 34 22.72 5.48 2.76
N SER A 35 23.43 4.54 3.36
CA SER A 35 23.82 4.61 4.77
C SER A 35 24.69 5.83 5.06
N ARG A 36 25.63 6.16 4.16
CA ARG A 36 26.48 7.38 4.28
C ARG A 36 25.70 8.66 4.10
N LEU A 37 24.75 8.71 3.15
CA LEU A 37 23.88 9.88 2.97
C LEU A 37 23.05 10.14 4.24
N GLY A 38 22.45 9.11 4.82
CA GLY A 38 21.67 9.23 6.04
C GLY A 38 22.51 9.63 7.26
N SER A 39 23.68 8.99 7.47
CA SER A 39 24.55 9.27 8.62
C SER A 39 25.23 10.64 8.55
N GLN A 40 25.58 11.10 7.36
CA GLN A 40 26.29 12.38 7.15
C GLN A 40 25.33 13.54 6.85
N ARG A 41 24.02 13.30 6.80
CA ARG A 41 22.98 14.30 6.45
C ARG A 41 23.33 15.09 5.18
N LYS A 42 23.95 14.44 4.21
CA LYS A 42 24.28 15.07 2.93
C LYS A 42 23.03 15.26 2.08
N PRO A 43 23.00 16.32 1.27
CA PRO A 43 21.91 16.50 0.31
C PRO A 43 21.88 15.33 -0.68
N VAL A 44 20.67 14.89 -1.02
CA VAL A 44 20.45 13.80 -1.97
C VAL A 44 20.84 14.29 -3.38
N PRO A 45 21.52 13.48 -4.17
CA PRO A 45 21.85 13.83 -5.55
C PRO A 45 20.60 14.18 -6.38
N PRO A 46 20.69 15.13 -7.32
CA PRO A 46 19.58 15.44 -8.20
C PRO A 46 19.13 14.18 -8.97
N ASN A 47 17.85 14.06 -9.23
CA ASN A 47 17.20 12.91 -9.87
C ASN A 47 17.16 11.61 -9.04
N THR A 48 17.46 11.66 -7.74
CA THR A 48 17.28 10.52 -6.84
C THR A 48 15.91 10.65 -6.18
N PHE A 49 15.07 9.60 -6.32
CA PHE A 49 13.82 9.53 -5.58
C PHE A 49 14.13 9.24 -4.11
N LEU A 50 13.70 10.11 -3.22
CA LEU A 50 13.84 9.95 -1.78
C LEU A 50 12.48 9.65 -1.16
N ASP A 51 12.35 8.49 -0.55
CA ASP A 51 11.22 8.16 0.32
C ASP A 51 11.67 8.31 1.78
N ILE A 52 11.04 9.21 2.51
CA ILE A 52 11.40 9.50 3.90
C ILE A 52 10.45 8.71 4.81
N LEU A 53 10.99 7.70 5.48
CA LEU A 53 10.28 6.99 6.52
C LEU A 53 10.24 7.85 7.80
N HIS A 54 9.11 8.47 8.08
CA HIS A 54 8.91 9.27 9.30
C HIS A 54 8.86 8.40 10.57
N ASN A 55 8.48 7.13 10.42
CA ASN A 55 8.46 6.15 11.50
C ASN A 55 9.34 4.95 11.15
N PRO A 56 10.04 4.34 12.13
CA PRO A 56 10.78 3.10 11.89
C PRO A 56 9.84 2.01 11.34
N SER A 57 10.26 1.33 10.28
CA SER A 57 9.53 0.18 9.73
C SER A 57 9.50 -1.01 10.71
N VAL A 58 10.44 -1.06 11.64
CA VAL A 58 10.49 -2.04 12.72
C VAL A 58 10.25 -1.34 14.04
N LYS A 59 9.13 -1.66 14.71
CA LYS A 59 8.84 -1.18 16.05
C LYS A 59 9.60 -2.05 17.07
N LEU A 60 10.30 -1.40 18.01
CA LEU A 60 10.80 -2.11 19.18
C LEU A 60 9.61 -2.54 20.03
N PRO A 61 9.58 -3.81 20.55
CA PRO A 61 8.54 -4.24 21.45
C PRO A 61 8.55 -3.31 22.68
N THR A 62 7.43 -2.66 22.95
CA THR A 62 7.22 -1.93 24.20
C THR A 62 6.81 -2.91 25.29
N GLU A 63 6.95 -2.53 26.56
CA GLU A 63 6.50 -3.39 27.70
C GLU A 63 5.00 -3.76 27.58
N ALA A 64 4.20 -2.96 26.88
CA ALA A 64 2.81 -3.27 26.54
C ALA A 64 2.67 -4.47 25.57
N ASP A 65 3.68 -4.72 24.74
CA ASP A 65 3.68 -5.86 23.80
C ASP A 65 4.03 -7.19 24.51
N LEU A 66 4.48 -7.14 25.75
CA LEU A 66 4.79 -8.31 26.59
C LEU A 66 3.64 -8.67 27.54
N ALA A 67 2.63 -7.80 27.65
CA ALA A 67 1.40 -8.12 28.39
C ALA A 67 0.56 -9.08 27.53
N VAL A 68 0.08 -10.16 28.13
CA VAL A 68 -0.87 -11.08 27.49
C VAL A 68 -2.06 -10.24 27.03
N PRO A 69 -2.35 -10.17 25.72
CA PRO A 69 -3.39 -9.25 25.24
C PRO A 69 -4.74 -9.67 25.78
N ASP A 70 -5.42 -8.72 26.40
CA ASP A 70 -6.81 -8.85 26.83
C ASP A 70 -7.66 -9.20 25.60
N PRO A 71 -8.43 -10.29 25.60
CA PRO A 71 -9.23 -10.72 24.46
C PRO A 71 -10.25 -9.64 24.00
N GLU A 72 -10.69 -8.74 24.88
CA GLU A 72 -11.55 -7.61 24.50
C GLU A 72 -10.77 -6.51 23.76
N ALA A 73 -9.51 -6.25 24.09
CA ALA A 73 -8.68 -5.28 23.37
C ALA A 73 -8.33 -5.75 21.95
N GLN A 74 -8.21 -7.06 21.73
CA GLN A 74 -8.05 -7.63 20.39
C GLN A 74 -9.30 -7.47 19.53
N LEU A 75 -10.50 -7.47 20.11
CA LEU A 75 -11.74 -7.27 19.37
C LEU A 75 -11.87 -5.83 18.84
N VAL A 76 -11.35 -4.84 19.56
CA VAL A 76 -11.41 -3.42 19.17
C VAL A 76 -10.31 -3.05 18.16
N ALA A 77 -9.12 -3.70 18.24
CA ALA A 77 -8.04 -3.50 17.26
C ALA A 77 -8.28 -4.24 15.93
N ALA A 78 -9.18 -5.22 15.92
CA ALA A 78 -9.51 -6.04 14.75
C ALA A 78 -10.72 -5.54 13.94
N LEU A 79 -11.16 -4.31 14.14
CA LEU A 79 -12.04 -3.64 13.19
C LEU A 79 -11.22 -3.07 12.02
N ASN A 80 -10.45 -3.92 11.35
CA ASN A 80 -10.14 -3.73 9.95
C ASN A 80 -11.48 -3.83 9.23
N VAL A 81 -12.11 -2.67 9.01
CA VAL A 81 -13.36 -2.58 8.25
C VAL A 81 -13.02 -3.07 6.84
N VAL A 82 -13.33 -4.34 6.59
CA VAL A 82 -13.16 -4.92 5.26
C VAL A 82 -14.00 -4.11 4.29
N PRO A 83 -13.41 -3.48 3.26
CA PRO A 83 -14.17 -2.67 2.32
C PRO A 83 -15.30 -3.50 1.68
N ASP A 84 -16.53 -3.01 1.72
CA ASP A 84 -17.74 -3.74 1.26
C ASP A 84 -17.57 -4.34 -0.13
N TRP A 85 -16.94 -3.63 -1.05
CA TRP A 85 -16.71 -4.11 -2.41
C TRP A 85 -15.75 -5.31 -2.49
N THR A 86 -14.93 -5.56 -1.46
CA THR A 86 -13.98 -6.70 -1.43
C THR A 86 -14.63 -7.99 -0.93
N ILE A 87 -15.75 -7.89 -0.21
CA ILE A 87 -16.44 -9.04 0.40
C ILE A 87 -16.74 -10.14 -0.63
N PRO A 88 -17.36 -9.87 -1.80
CA PRO A 88 -17.63 -10.91 -2.77
C PRO A 88 -16.36 -11.53 -3.39
N TYR A 89 -15.25 -10.79 -3.46
CA TYR A 89 -13.96 -11.33 -3.90
C TYR A 89 -13.37 -12.28 -2.86
N LEU A 90 -13.43 -11.89 -1.57
CA LEU A 90 -12.98 -12.74 -0.47
C LEU A 90 -13.83 -14.00 -0.35
N ALA A 91 -15.15 -13.91 -0.53
CA ALA A 91 -16.05 -15.06 -0.56
C ALA A 91 -15.68 -16.04 -1.67
N TYR A 92 -15.46 -15.53 -2.88
CA TYR A 92 -15.05 -16.35 -4.01
C TYR A 92 -13.67 -16.98 -3.81
N MET A 93 -12.68 -16.20 -3.38
CA MET A 93 -11.29 -16.69 -3.26
C MET A 93 -11.11 -17.67 -2.10
N ASN A 94 -11.86 -17.52 -1.00
CA ASN A 94 -11.76 -18.40 0.16
C ASN A 94 -12.67 -19.64 0.04
N ARG A 95 -13.90 -19.49 -0.50
CA ARG A 95 -14.94 -20.50 -0.48
C ARG A 95 -15.51 -20.90 -1.84
N GLY A 96 -15.09 -20.21 -2.93
CA GLY A 96 -15.63 -20.42 -4.27
C GLY A 96 -17.04 -19.86 -4.46
N GLU A 97 -17.56 -19.08 -3.51
CA GLU A 97 -18.92 -18.54 -3.54
C GLU A 97 -19.02 -17.36 -4.51
N LEU A 98 -19.97 -17.44 -5.43
CA LEU A 98 -20.25 -16.37 -6.39
C LEU A 98 -21.64 -15.78 -6.15
N PRO A 99 -21.86 -14.49 -6.39
CA PRO A 99 -23.19 -13.89 -6.33
C PRO A 99 -24.10 -14.44 -7.42
N ASN A 100 -25.43 -14.35 -7.19
CA ASN A 100 -26.43 -14.80 -8.15
C ASN A 100 -26.44 -13.98 -9.45
N ASP A 101 -25.96 -12.75 -9.44
CA ASP A 101 -25.80 -11.94 -10.64
C ASP A 101 -24.65 -12.47 -11.51
N GLN A 102 -25.00 -12.99 -12.67
CA GLN A 102 -24.04 -13.57 -13.62
C GLN A 102 -23.01 -12.57 -14.14
N VAL A 103 -23.37 -11.28 -14.26
CA VAL A 103 -22.47 -10.25 -14.75
C VAL A 103 -21.41 -9.97 -13.69
N LEU A 104 -21.85 -9.78 -12.45
CA LEU A 104 -20.97 -9.57 -11.31
C LEU A 104 -20.07 -10.80 -11.05
N ALA A 105 -20.63 -12.01 -11.12
CA ALA A 105 -19.88 -13.26 -10.98
C ALA A 105 -18.74 -13.37 -11.99
N ARG A 106 -19.00 -13.09 -13.28
CA ARG A 106 -17.96 -13.08 -14.32
C ARG A 106 -16.88 -12.01 -14.08
N GLN A 107 -17.28 -10.84 -13.59
CA GLN A 107 -16.31 -9.76 -13.24
C GLN A 107 -15.41 -10.19 -12.08
N ILE A 108 -15.98 -10.79 -11.03
CA ILE A 108 -15.22 -11.30 -9.89
C ILE A 108 -14.20 -12.32 -10.34
N VAL A 109 -14.61 -13.38 -11.04
CA VAL A 109 -13.73 -14.44 -11.55
C VAL A 109 -12.59 -13.85 -12.40
N ARG A 110 -12.90 -12.89 -13.28
CA ARG A 110 -11.89 -12.27 -14.14
C ARG A 110 -10.87 -11.45 -13.35
N ARG A 111 -11.34 -10.62 -12.41
CA ARG A 111 -10.50 -9.71 -11.65
C ARG A 111 -9.71 -10.44 -10.57
N SER A 112 -10.25 -11.49 -9.98
CA SER A 112 -9.58 -12.30 -8.95
C SER A 112 -8.26 -12.91 -9.42
N LYS A 113 -8.06 -13.06 -10.74
CA LYS A 113 -6.79 -13.56 -11.31
C LYS A 113 -5.59 -12.68 -10.99
N SER A 114 -5.80 -11.40 -10.72
CA SER A 114 -4.77 -10.45 -10.33
C SER A 114 -4.84 -10.04 -8.86
N MET A 115 -5.58 -10.79 -8.04
CA MET A 115 -5.77 -10.52 -6.63
C MET A 115 -5.19 -11.64 -5.78
N VAL A 116 -4.76 -11.30 -4.58
CA VAL A 116 -4.27 -12.24 -3.55
C VAL A 116 -4.85 -11.84 -2.20
N ILE A 117 -5.01 -12.82 -1.32
CA ILE A 117 -5.38 -12.57 0.07
C ILE A 117 -4.10 -12.63 0.91
N HIS A 118 -3.85 -11.57 1.67
CA HIS A 118 -2.73 -11.48 2.59
C HIS A 118 -3.24 -10.97 3.94
N ASN A 119 -2.99 -11.70 5.02
CA ASN A 119 -3.48 -11.40 6.37
C ASN A 119 -5.00 -11.12 6.45
N GLY A 120 -5.80 -11.83 5.65
CA GLY A 120 -7.25 -11.63 5.60
C GLY A 120 -7.71 -10.43 4.76
N GLU A 121 -6.80 -9.62 4.26
CA GLU A 121 -7.09 -8.48 3.41
C GLU A 121 -6.89 -8.80 1.93
N LEU A 122 -7.69 -8.18 1.08
CA LEU A 122 -7.56 -8.31 -0.36
C LEU A 122 -6.49 -7.35 -0.89
N HIS A 123 -5.57 -7.88 -1.68
CA HIS A 123 -4.53 -7.11 -2.37
C HIS A 123 -4.59 -7.37 -3.87
N ARG A 124 -4.28 -6.37 -4.65
CA ARG A 124 -4.13 -6.49 -6.10
C ARG A 124 -2.66 -6.55 -6.49
N CYS A 125 -2.29 -7.53 -7.31
CA CYS A 125 -1.00 -7.54 -8.00
C CYS A 125 -1.07 -6.63 -9.23
N SER A 126 -0.26 -5.57 -9.27
CA SER A 126 -0.11 -4.75 -10.47
C SER A 126 0.76 -5.47 -11.52
N VAL A 127 0.69 -5.01 -12.76
CA VAL A 127 1.55 -5.53 -13.86
C VAL A 127 3.04 -5.31 -13.56
N SER A 128 3.37 -4.29 -12.77
CA SER A 128 4.74 -3.99 -12.33
C SER A 128 5.19 -4.82 -11.12
N GLY A 129 4.38 -5.77 -10.63
CA GLY A 129 4.68 -6.59 -9.46
C GLY A 129 4.44 -5.93 -8.11
N VAL A 130 3.91 -4.70 -8.08
CA VAL A 130 3.57 -4.01 -6.83
C VAL A 130 2.27 -4.58 -6.27
N PHE A 131 2.30 -5.00 -5.01
CA PHE A 131 1.11 -5.36 -4.26
C PHE A 131 0.40 -4.08 -3.79
N GLN A 132 -0.90 -4.00 -4.10
CA GLN A 132 -1.74 -2.86 -3.78
C GLN A 132 -2.83 -3.30 -2.81
N ARG A 133 -2.85 -2.74 -1.61
CA ARG A 133 -3.91 -2.99 -0.63
C ARG A 133 -5.25 -2.46 -1.17
N CYS A 134 -6.27 -3.27 -1.12
CA CYS A 134 -7.61 -2.88 -1.51
C CYS A 134 -8.26 -2.07 -0.38
N VAL A 135 -8.55 -0.80 -0.65
CA VAL A 135 -9.10 0.15 0.33
C VAL A 135 -10.56 0.49 0.01
N SER A 136 -11.27 1.06 0.99
CA SER A 136 -12.62 1.57 0.76
C SER A 136 -12.59 2.80 -0.17
N PRO A 137 -13.71 3.14 -0.85
CA PRO A 137 -13.78 4.36 -1.65
C PRO A 137 -13.50 5.62 -0.82
N GLU A 138 -13.95 5.68 0.43
CA GLU A 138 -13.75 6.80 1.35
C GLU A 138 -12.27 6.98 1.69
N GLU A 139 -11.57 5.88 2.03
CA GLU A 139 -10.13 5.87 2.27
C GLU A 139 -9.38 6.27 0.99
N GLY A 140 -9.79 5.74 -0.15
CA GLY A 140 -9.23 6.08 -1.46
C GLY A 140 -9.34 7.57 -1.79
N GLN A 141 -10.49 8.19 -1.52
CA GLN A 141 -10.70 9.63 -1.69
C GLN A 141 -9.85 10.46 -0.73
N ALA A 142 -9.63 10.00 0.50
CA ALA A 142 -8.73 10.65 1.44
C ALA A 142 -7.29 10.62 0.93
N ILE A 143 -6.82 9.47 0.45
CA ILE A 143 -5.51 9.29 -0.17
C ILE A 143 -5.34 10.22 -1.39
N LEU A 144 -6.35 10.31 -2.26
CA LEU A 144 -6.28 11.22 -3.42
C LEU A 144 -6.16 12.68 -3.00
N ARG A 145 -6.91 13.11 -1.97
CA ARG A 145 -6.82 14.49 -1.44
C ARG A 145 -5.44 14.77 -0.88
N GLU A 146 -4.88 13.87 -0.09
CA GLU A 146 -3.54 14.01 0.45
C GLU A 146 -2.47 14.13 -0.65
N ILE A 147 -2.56 13.28 -1.69
CA ILE A 147 -1.64 13.35 -2.83
C ILE A 147 -1.84 14.63 -3.66
N HIS A 148 -3.06 15.16 -3.74
CA HIS A 148 -3.39 16.32 -4.55
C HIS A 148 -3.06 17.66 -3.88
N GLU A 149 -3.35 17.77 -2.58
CA GLU A 149 -3.26 18.99 -1.77
C GLU A 149 -2.07 18.99 -0.81
N GLY A 150 -1.40 17.85 -0.61
CA GLY A 150 -0.26 17.73 0.29
C GLY A 150 0.95 18.56 -0.16
N ASP A 151 1.95 18.71 0.73
CA ASP A 151 3.15 19.53 0.54
C ASP A 151 3.93 19.20 -0.75
N CYS A 152 3.85 17.96 -1.23
CA CYS A 152 4.37 17.50 -2.52
C CYS A 152 3.30 17.47 -3.63
N GLY A 153 2.09 17.92 -3.35
CA GLY A 153 0.96 17.97 -4.26
C GLY A 153 1.14 19.13 -5.27
N HIS A 154 1.20 18.82 -6.55
CA HIS A 154 1.31 19.86 -7.60
C HIS A 154 0.01 19.98 -8.39
N HIS A 155 -1.15 19.78 -7.72
CA HIS A 155 -2.44 19.78 -8.39
C HIS A 155 -2.42 18.94 -9.69
N ALA A 156 -1.88 17.72 -9.58
CA ALA A 156 -1.71 16.83 -10.71
C ALA A 156 -3.06 16.42 -11.31
N GLY A 157 -3.08 16.18 -12.62
CA GLY A 157 -4.29 15.69 -13.30
C GLY A 157 -4.71 14.29 -12.81
N SER A 158 -5.99 13.96 -13.02
CA SER A 158 -6.64 12.74 -12.47
C SER A 158 -5.87 11.45 -12.75
N LYS A 159 -5.38 11.26 -13.98
CA LYS A 159 -4.59 10.07 -14.35
C LYS A 159 -3.28 9.96 -13.54
N SER A 160 -2.61 11.10 -13.32
CA SER A 160 -1.36 11.15 -12.55
C SER A 160 -1.61 10.88 -11.07
N LEU A 161 -2.74 11.37 -10.52
CA LEU A 161 -3.14 11.10 -9.14
C LEU A 161 -3.38 9.61 -8.90
N VAL A 162 -4.16 8.96 -9.77
CA VAL A 162 -4.40 7.51 -9.67
C VAL A 162 -3.10 6.73 -9.80
N ALA A 163 -2.23 7.11 -10.76
CA ALA A 163 -0.95 6.44 -10.92
C ALA A 163 -0.04 6.60 -9.69
N LYS A 164 -0.08 7.74 -8.99
CA LYS A 164 0.61 7.95 -7.73
C LYS A 164 0.02 7.04 -6.63
N ALA A 165 -1.29 7.08 -6.40
CA ALA A 165 -1.96 6.24 -5.41
C ALA A 165 -1.66 4.74 -5.61
N PHE A 166 -1.68 4.26 -6.85
CA PHE A 166 -1.38 2.88 -7.18
C PHE A 166 0.10 2.51 -6.95
N ARG A 167 1.03 3.44 -7.18
CA ARG A 167 2.45 3.25 -6.86
C ARG A 167 2.72 3.27 -5.36
N HIS A 168 1.92 4.02 -4.59
CA HIS A 168 1.96 3.99 -3.13
C HIS A 168 1.33 2.72 -2.53
N GLY A 169 0.84 1.79 -3.36
CA GLY A 169 0.35 0.50 -2.92
C GLY A 169 -1.12 0.48 -2.51
N PHE A 170 -1.94 1.40 -3.00
CA PHE A 170 -3.38 1.43 -2.75
C PHE A 170 -4.19 1.16 -4.01
N TYR A 171 -5.34 0.49 -3.88
CA TYR A 171 -6.24 0.20 -4.99
C TYR A 171 -7.70 0.19 -4.54
N TRP A 172 -8.59 0.77 -5.34
CA TRP A 172 -10.05 0.65 -5.23
C TRP A 172 -10.70 0.79 -6.60
N LEU A 173 -11.95 0.34 -6.71
CA LEU A 173 -12.60 0.21 -8.02
C LEU A 173 -12.92 1.54 -8.68
N THR A 174 -13.24 2.57 -7.90
CA THR A 174 -13.70 3.90 -8.37
C THR A 174 -12.57 4.93 -8.48
N ALA A 175 -11.30 4.53 -8.31
CA ALA A 175 -10.15 5.42 -8.24
C ALA A 175 -10.08 6.47 -9.37
N HIS A 176 -10.39 6.07 -10.61
CA HIS A 176 -10.37 6.99 -11.75
C HIS A 176 -11.51 8.02 -11.69
N ALA A 177 -12.72 7.58 -11.35
CA ALA A 177 -13.87 8.46 -11.21
C ALA A 177 -13.68 9.44 -10.05
N ASP A 178 -13.22 8.96 -8.90
CA ASP A 178 -12.95 9.78 -7.71
C ASP A 178 -11.88 10.83 -7.98
N ALA A 179 -10.80 10.47 -8.69
CA ALA A 179 -9.75 11.40 -9.08
C ALA A 179 -10.23 12.45 -10.09
N GLU A 180 -11.08 12.07 -11.04
CA GLU A 180 -11.68 13.02 -11.99
C GLU A 180 -12.58 14.02 -11.27
N ASP A 181 -13.39 13.56 -10.33
CA ASP A 181 -14.28 14.41 -9.54
C ASP A 181 -13.49 15.36 -8.64
N LEU A 182 -12.41 14.89 -8.02
CA LEU A 182 -11.52 15.73 -7.21
C LEU A 182 -10.92 16.85 -8.04
N VAL A 183 -10.35 16.54 -9.21
CA VAL A 183 -9.71 17.53 -10.09
C VAL A 183 -10.73 18.52 -10.64
N LYS A 184 -11.95 18.07 -10.99
CA LYS A 184 -13.04 18.94 -11.46
C LYS A 184 -13.49 19.95 -10.40
N ARG A 185 -13.45 19.58 -9.11
CA ARG A 185 -13.84 20.46 -7.98
C ARG A 185 -12.70 21.34 -7.50
N CYS A 186 -11.47 21.11 -7.91
CA CYS A 186 -10.33 21.89 -7.46
C CYS A 186 -10.21 23.20 -8.24
N ASP A 187 -10.39 24.34 -7.57
CA ASP A 187 -10.31 25.67 -8.17
C ASP A 187 -8.94 25.99 -8.78
N ALA A 188 -7.86 25.51 -8.14
CA ALA A 188 -6.51 25.69 -8.64
C ALA A 188 -6.30 24.95 -9.97
N CYS A 189 -6.77 23.70 -10.08
CA CYS A 189 -6.72 22.92 -11.31
C CYS A 189 -7.55 23.56 -12.42
N GLN A 190 -8.75 24.09 -12.11
CA GLN A 190 -9.63 24.73 -13.09
C GLN A 190 -9.04 26.03 -13.65
N LYS A 191 -8.31 26.81 -12.83
CA LYS A 191 -7.64 28.04 -13.28
C LYS A 191 -6.47 27.75 -14.24
N ILE A 192 -5.74 26.65 -14.02
CA ILE A 192 -4.62 26.24 -14.89
C ILE A 192 -5.12 25.69 -16.23
N SER A 193 -6.22 24.94 -16.22
CA SER A 193 -6.80 24.32 -17.42
C SER A 193 -7.41 25.33 -18.42
N ARG A 194 -7.63 26.57 -18.00
CA ARG A 194 -8.19 27.65 -18.86
C ARG A 194 -7.13 28.51 -19.54
N ARG A 195 -5.86 28.22 -19.33
CA ARG A 195 -4.72 28.87 -20.02
C ARG A 195 -4.19 27.97 -21.14
#